data_70b1df03b931baab212a62d2462c9009
#
_entry.id   70b1df03b931baab212a62d2462c9009
#
_cell.length_a   1.000
_cell.length_b   1.000
_cell.length_c   1.000
_cell.angle_alpha   90.00
_cell.angle_beta   90.00
_cell.angle_gamma   90.00
#
_symmetry.space_group_name_H-M   'P 1'
#
loop_
_entity.id
_entity.type
_entity.pdbx_description
1 polymer ?
#
loop_
_entity_poly.entity_id
_entity_poly.type
_entity_poly.pdbx_seq_one_letter_code
_entity_poly.pdbx_strand_id
1 'polypeptide(L)'
;MRLSAMYCLSFVMLVGIAGVASTARAEEFKGQWKPLWDGKTFKGWHIIGVGTWTIEDGAIVGRKKAEEKEFGHLVSDGIYKDFVVRLKFKAVQGNSGFYFRVEEKGHSGISGFQAEIAPDANSGGLYETNGRAWVVQPPAELVKKAFKPGEWNEMVVSAKGGDITVWLNGVKTAEVKNDPGRLEGHFALQLHGGNDMLVMFKDIEILEPAVQ
;
A
#
# COMPACT_ATOMS: atom_id res chain seq x y z
N MET A 1 -50.96 -47.43 -18.78
CA MET A 1 -49.62 -47.47 -18.19
C MET A 1 -48.91 -46.13 -18.51
N ARG A 2 -48.80 -45.26 -17.52
CA ARG A 2 -48.07 -43.97 -17.64
C ARG A 2 -46.79 -44.10 -16.80
N LEU A 3 -45.62 -44.07 -17.45
CA LEU A 3 -44.32 -43.98 -16.80
C LEU A 3 -44.05 -42.51 -16.45
N SER A 4 -43.91 -42.25 -15.15
CA SER A 4 -43.38 -40.94 -14.64
C SER A 4 -41.83 -41.03 -14.56
N ALA A 5 -41.17 -40.16 -15.30
CA ALA A 5 -39.72 -40.01 -15.19
C ALA A 5 -39.42 -39.01 -14.03
N MET A 6 -38.71 -39.51 -13.01
CA MET A 6 -38.19 -38.72 -11.92
C MET A 6 -36.82 -38.09 -12.34
N TYR A 7 -36.79 -36.78 -12.49
CA TYR A 7 -35.52 -36.04 -12.67
C TYR A 7 -34.90 -35.79 -11.29
N CYS A 8 -33.76 -36.40 -11.07
CA CYS A 8 -32.92 -36.13 -9.89
C CYS A 8 -32.05 -34.91 -10.19
N LEU A 9 -32.34 -33.75 -9.57
CA LEU A 9 -31.51 -32.55 -9.63
C LEU A 9 -30.39 -32.70 -8.63
N SER A 10 -29.16 -32.96 -9.14
CA SER A 10 -27.95 -32.92 -8.32
C SER A 10 -27.51 -31.46 -8.10
N PHE A 11 -27.69 -30.99 -6.89
CA PHE A 11 -27.21 -29.66 -6.46
C PHE A 11 -25.71 -29.77 -6.14
N VAL A 12 -24.86 -29.30 -7.03
CA VAL A 12 -23.41 -29.18 -6.76
C VAL A 12 -23.21 -27.91 -5.93
N MET A 13 -22.94 -28.09 -4.63
CA MET A 13 -22.53 -27.01 -3.75
C MET A 13 -21.09 -26.61 -4.10
N LEU A 14 -20.90 -25.47 -4.78
CA LEU A 14 -19.60 -24.81 -4.89
C LEU A 14 -19.30 -24.13 -3.53
N VAL A 15 -18.56 -24.81 -2.67
CA VAL A 15 -18.02 -24.20 -1.45
C VAL A 15 -16.79 -23.36 -1.86
N GLY A 16 -16.95 -22.05 -1.76
CA GLY A 16 -15.94 -21.09 -2.18
C GLY A 16 -14.65 -21.17 -1.35
N ILE A 17 -13.51 -21.26 -2.04
CA ILE A 17 -12.14 -21.28 -1.48
C ILE A 17 -11.67 -19.88 -1.02
N ALA A 18 -12.59 -18.94 -0.77
CA ALA A 18 -12.24 -17.58 -0.31
C ALA A 18 -11.85 -17.47 1.19
N GLY A 19 -12.10 -18.52 1.99
CA GLY A 19 -11.88 -18.48 3.44
C GLY A 19 -10.44 -18.72 3.91
N VAL A 20 -9.62 -19.42 3.15
CA VAL A 20 -8.31 -19.93 3.62
C VAL A 20 -7.20 -18.85 3.57
N ALA A 21 -7.24 -17.93 2.62
CA ALA A 21 -6.26 -16.86 2.52
C ALA A 21 -6.43 -15.79 3.61
N SER A 22 -7.66 -15.55 4.07
CA SER A 22 -7.97 -14.56 5.11
C SER A 22 -7.56 -15.03 6.51
N THR A 23 -7.64 -16.33 6.80
CA THR A 23 -7.27 -16.88 8.11
C THR A 23 -5.76 -17.00 8.31
N ALA A 24 -5.00 -17.38 7.30
CA ALA A 24 -3.53 -17.45 7.36
C ALA A 24 -2.89 -16.07 7.61
N ARG A 25 -3.49 -15.00 7.09
CA ARG A 25 -3.01 -13.62 7.30
C ARG A 25 -3.35 -13.07 8.69
N ALA A 26 -4.49 -13.44 9.26
CA ALA A 26 -4.87 -13.03 10.61
C ALA A 26 -3.93 -13.63 11.68
N GLU A 27 -3.29 -14.78 11.40
CA GLU A 27 -2.28 -15.37 12.27
C GLU A 27 -0.89 -14.71 12.13
N GLU A 28 -0.57 -14.13 10.97
CA GLU A 28 0.72 -13.48 10.71
C GLU A 28 0.85 -12.14 11.44
N PHE A 29 -0.26 -11.41 11.64
CA PHE A 29 -0.26 -10.08 12.26
C PHE A 29 -1.11 -10.06 13.54
N LYS A 30 -0.56 -10.65 14.63
CA LYS A 30 -1.19 -10.61 15.95
C LYS A 30 -0.89 -9.31 16.67
N GLY A 31 -1.92 -8.58 17.08
CA GLY A 31 -1.81 -7.31 17.78
C GLY A 31 -3.01 -6.41 17.55
N GLN A 32 -2.93 -5.20 18.08
CA GLN A 32 -3.97 -4.19 17.90
C GLN A 32 -3.55 -3.18 16.83
N TRP A 33 -4.40 -2.99 15.82
CA TRP A 33 -4.20 -1.96 14.82
C TRP A 33 -4.59 -0.60 15.39
N LYS A 34 -3.68 0.38 15.33
CA LYS A 34 -3.92 1.76 15.74
C LYS A 34 -3.87 2.71 14.55
N PRO A 35 -4.83 3.64 14.45
CA PRO A 35 -4.81 4.65 13.40
C PRO A 35 -3.52 5.51 13.46
N LEU A 36 -2.85 5.65 12.32
CA LEU A 36 -1.78 6.63 12.09
C LEU A 36 -2.33 7.94 11.53
N TRP A 37 -3.56 7.90 11.03
CA TRP A 37 -4.29 9.06 10.53
C TRP A 37 -5.70 9.06 11.15
N ASP A 38 -6.16 10.24 11.59
CA ASP A 38 -7.41 10.42 12.34
C ASP A 38 -8.67 10.40 11.47
N GLY A 39 -8.54 10.31 10.14
CA GLY A 39 -9.65 10.31 9.19
C GLY A 39 -10.25 11.70 8.91
N LYS A 40 -9.72 12.79 9.50
CA LYS A 40 -10.36 14.10 9.48
C LYS A 40 -9.43 15.29 9.27
N THR A 41 -8.17 15.18 9.68
CA THR A 41 -7.20 16.29 9.63
C THR A 41 -5.85 15.79 9.14
N PHE A 42 -4.93 16.71 8.82
CA PHE A 42 -3.52 16.37 8.57
C PHE A 42 -2.66 16.46 9.83
N LYS A 43 -3.26 16.42 11.02
CA LYS A 43 -2.50 16.42 12.28
C LYS A 43 -1.52 15.22 12.30
N GLY A 44 -0.24 15.50 12.56
CA GLY A 44 0.83 14.51 12.54
C GLY A 44 1.37 14.20 11.13
N TRP A 45 0.98 15.03 10.14
CA TRP A 45 1.44 14.97 8.77
C TRP A 45 1.67 16.37 8.22
N HIS A 46 2.66 16.56 7.35
CA HIS A 46 2.94 17.80 6.65
C HIS A 46 3.19 17.57 5.17
N ILE A 47 3.03 18.63 4.39
CA ILE A 47 3.15 18.59 2.93
C ILE A 47 4.50 19.15 2.53
N ILE A 48 5.19 18.46 1.61
CA ILE A 48 6.38 18.96 0.92
C ILE A 48 6.20 18.85 -0.60
N GLY A 49 6.85 19.75 -1.34
CA GLY A 49 6.77 19.78 -2.79
C GLY A 49 5.48 20.40 -3.31
N VAL A 50 4.96 19.85 -4.43
CA VAL A 50 3.85 20.42 -5.20
C VAL A 50 2.62 19.51 -5.23
N GLY A 51 1.53 19.99 -5.82
CA GLY A 51 0.25 19.31 -5.85
C GLY A 51 -0.66 19.67 -4.68
N THR A 52 -1.83 19.10 -4.64
CA THR A 52 -2.86 19.41 -3.64
C THR A 52 -3.25 18.16 -2.88
N TRP A 53 -3.27 18.26 -1.57
CA TRP A 53 -3.79 17.26 -0.67
C TRP A 53 -5.04 17.76 0.04
N THR A 54 -6.13 17.02 -0.06
CA THR A 54 -7.42 17.31 0.58
C THR A 54 -7.94 16.10 1.32
N ILE A 55 -8.95 16.31 2.16
CA ILE A 55 -9.68 15.22 2.83
C ILE A 55 -11.10 15.25 2.31
N GLU A 56 -11.53 14.17 1.68
CA GLU A 56 -12.84 14.04 1.03
C GLU A 56 -13.42 12.66 1.35
N ASP A 57 -14.65 12.61 1.83
CA ASP A 57 -15.38 11.39 2.15
C ASP A 57 -14.60 10.38 3.01
N GLY A 58 -13.84 10.90 3.99
CA GLY A 58 -13.03 10.07 4.89
C GLY A 58 -11.79 9.46 4.23
N ALA A 59 -11.28 10.06 3.16
CA ALA A 59 -10.05 9.68 2.50
C ALA A 59 -9.14 10.91 2.30
N ILE A 60 -7.84 10.70 2.36
CA ILE A 60 -6.83 11.64 1.86
C ILE A 60 -6.86 11.55 0.34
N VAL A 61 -7.01 12.68 -0.34
CA VAL A 61 -7.05 12.76 -1.80
C VAL A 61 -5.91 13.63 -2.28
N GLY A 62 -5.02 13.04 -3.07
CA GLY A 62 -3.90 13.72 -3.69
C GLY A 62 -4.17 13.99 -5.18
N ARG A 63 -3.97 15.25 -5.59
CA ARG A 63 -4.12 15.70 -6.99
C ARG A 63 -2.92 16.50 -7.44
N LYS A 64 -2.56 16.31 -8.68
CA LYS A 64 -1.46 17.05 -9.31
C LYS A 64 -1.64 17.09 -10.83
N LYS A 65 -1.09 18.12 -11.48
CA LYS A 65 -1.09 18.27 -12.93
C LYS A 65 0.28 17.92 -13.52
N ALA A 66 0.30 17.43 -14.75
CA ALA A 66 1.51 17.04 -15.46
C ALA A 66 2.50 18.20 -15.69
N GLU A 67 2.02 19.44 -15.72
CA GLU A 67 2.84 20.66 -15.84
C GLU A 67 3.72 20.87 -14.61
N GLU A 68 3.29 20.43 -13.44
CA GLU A 68 4.05 20.43 -12.20
C GLU A 68 5.10 19.31 -12.25
N LYS A 69 6.35 19.65 -12.52
CA LYS A 69 7.43 18.67 -12.75
C LYS A 69 7.99 18.06 -11.47
N GLU A 70 7.88 18.78 -10.36
CA GLU A 70 8.35 18.30 -9.06
C GLU A 70 7.41 17.25 -8.47
N PHE A 71 7.92 16.51 -7.49
CA PHE A 71 7.12 15.59 -6.68
C PHE A 71 6.35 16.34 -5.59
N GLY A 72 5.27 15.75 -5.14
CA GLY A 72 4.57 16.17 -3.93
C GLY A 72 4.45 15.00 -2.96
N HIS A 73 4.62 15.28 -1.67
CA HIS A 73 4.50 14.26 -0.65
C HIS A 73 3.69 14.77 0.54
N LEU A 74 2.91 13.87 1.13
CA LEU A 74 2.34 14.04 2.47
C LEU A 74 3.14 13.15 3.40
N VAL A 75 3.96 13.77 4.27
CA VAL A 75 4.96 13.11 5.12
C VAL A 75 4.47 13.05 6.56
N SER A 76 4.63 11.91 7.25
CA SER A 76 4.32 11.78 8.66
C SER A 76 5.35 12.51 9.52
N ASP A 77 4.92 13.15 10.63
CA ASP A 77 5.84 13.76 11.59
C ASP A 77 6.61 12.72 12.42
N GLY A 78 6.04 11.52 12.57
CA GLY A 78 6.64 10.42 13.32
C GLY A 78 7.79 9.74 12.58
N ILE A 79 8.75 9.19 13.34
CA ILE A 79 9.85 8.36 12.86
C ILE A 79 9.58 6.91 13.28
N TYR A 80 9.72 5.98 12.34
CA TYR A 80 9.39 4.57 12.52
C TYR A 80 10.59 3.70 12.10
N LYS A 81 10.94 2.74 12.96
CA LYS A 81 12.05 1.82 12.73
C LYS A 81 11.54 0.43 12.32
N ASP A 82 10.99 -0.30 13.27
CA ASP A 82 10.39 -1.60 13.05
C ASP A 82 8.87 -1.48 13.15
N PHE A 83 8.15 -1.93 12.14
CA PHE A 83 6.71 -1.74 12.06
C PHE A 83 6.04 -2.79 11.18
N VAL A 84 4.75 -2.93 11.36
CA VAL A 84 3.81 -3.42 10.35
C VAL A 84 2.77 -2.34 10.18
N VAL A 85 2.61 -1.84 8.97
CA VAL A 85 1.63 -0.82 8.60
C VAL A 85 0.70 -1.37 7.54
N ARG A 86 -0.58 -1.01 7.63
CA ARG A 86 -1.54 -1.26 6.56
C ARG A 86 -2.23 0.02 6.15
N LEU A 87 -2.64 0.09 4.90
CA LEU A 87 -3.41 1.20 4.35
C LEU A 87 -4.28 0.71 3.20
N LYS A 88 -5.33 1.46 2.91
CA LYS A 88 -6.07 1.31 1.66
C LYS A 88 -5.73 2.45 0.73
N PHE A 89 -5.56 2.14 -0.55
CA PHE A 89 -5.34 3.12 -1.60
C PHE A 89 -6.22 2.85 -2.81
N LYS A 90 -6.51 3.90 -3.56
CA LYS A 90 -7.19 3.84 -4.85
C LYS A 90 -6.42 4.72 -5.84
N ALA A 91 -5.71 4.07 -6.76
CA ALA A 91 -5.02 4.75 -7.86
C ALA A 91 -6.02 4.95 -9.01
N VAL A 92 -6.46 6.20 -9.21
CA VAL A 92 -7.38 6.56 -10.29
C VAL A 92 -6.59 6.97 -11.51
N GLN A 93 -5.51 7.74 -11.33
CA GLN A 93 -4.65 8.23 -12.40
C GLN A 93 -3.24 8.48 -11.89
N GLY A 94 -2.24 8.12 -12.70
CA GLY A 94 -0.83 8.37 -12.45
C GLY A 94 -0.17 7.32 -11.54
N ASN A 95 1.13 7.54 -11.29
CA ASN A 95 1.98 6.68 -10.46
C ASN A 95 2.15 7.29 -9.06
N SER A 96 2.06 6.48 -8.03
CA SER A 96 2.17 6.87 -6.62
C SER A 96 2.96 5.82 -5.83
N GLY A 97 3.01 5.98 -4.52
CA GLY A 97 3.62 5.01 -3.63
C GLY A 97 3.35 5.32 -2.16
N PHE A 98 3.42 4.27 -1.36
CA PHE A 98 3.56 4.39 0.08
C PHE A 98 5.03 4.27 0.43
N TYR A 99 5.59 5.35 0.95
CA TYR A 99 6.99 5.41 1.36
C TYR A 99 7.16 5.13 2.84
N PHE A 100 8.31 4.56 3.19
CA PHE A 100 8.71 4.31 4.57
C PHE A 100 10.21 4.47 4.75
N ARG A 101 10.62 4.70 6.00
CA ARG A 101 12.00 5.01 6.36
C ARG A 101 12.54 6.20 5.55
N VAL A 102 11.68 7.21 5.39
CA VAL A 102 11.95 8.40 4.58
C VAL A 102 12.85 9.37 5.33
N GLU A 103 13.77 9.98 4.59
CA GLU A 103 14.47 11.21 4.93
C GLU A 103 14.13 12.27 3.87
N GLU A 104 13.72 13.45 4.32
CA GLU A 104 13.44 14.57 3.44
C GLU A 104 14.72 15.15 2.84
N LYS A 105 14.67 15.52 1.56
CA LYS A 105 15.79 16.07 0.78
C LYS A 105 15.37 17.35 0.08
N GLY A 106 15.55 18.48 0.75
CA GLY A 106 15.18 19.79 0.22
C GLY A 106 13.67 19.99 0.09
N HIS A 107 13.25 20.74 -0.92
CA HIS A 107 11.89 21.24 -1.05
C HIS A 107 10.84 20.15 -1.38
N SER A 108 11.17 19.22 -2.26
CA SER A 108 10.22 18.22 -2.78
C SER A 108 10.79 16.79 -2.83
N GLY A 109 12.09 16.66 -2.52
CA GLY A 109 12.80 15.39 -2.60
C GLY A 109 12.68 14.57 -1.32
N ILE A 110 12.73 13.25 -1.50
CA ILE A 110 12.85 12.29 -0.39
C ILE A 110 13.85 11.20 -0.77
N SER A 111 14.43 10.52 0.22
CA SER A 111 15.10 9.24 0.06
C SER A 111 14.46 8.22 0.99
N GLY A 112 14.44 6.95 0.61
CA GLY A 112 13.83 5.88 1.39
C GLY A 112 13.20 4.81 0.52
N PHE A 113 12.53 3.86 1.15
CA PHE A 113 11.85 2.78 0.46
C PHE A 113 10.44 3.19 0.05
N GLN A 114 10.00 2.67 -1.10
CA GLN A 114 8.65 2.84 -1.63
C GLN A 114 8.03 1.47 -1.90
N ALA A 115 6.88 1.22 -1.31
CA ALA A 115 5.96 0.21 -1.79
C ALA A 115 5.18 0.84 -2.93
N GLU A 116 5.42 0.37 -4.15
CA GLU A 116 4.98 0.97 -5.40
C GLU A 116 3.47 0.91 -5.57
N ILE A 117 2.88 2.00 -6.07
CA ILE A 117 1.48 2.10 -6.48
C ILE A 117 1.46 2.61 -7.92
N ALA A 118 1.41 1.69 -8.87
CA ALA A 118 1.39 2.00 -10.29
C ALA A 118 0.17 1.34 -10.96
N PRO A 119 -0.40 1.94 -11.99
CA PRO A 119 -1.51 1.35 -12.73
C PRO A 119 -1.09 0.17 -13.61
N ASP A 120 0.20 -0.10 -13.67
CA ASP A 120 0.86 -1.12 -14.48
C ASP A 120 1.29 -2.37 -13.67
N ALA A 121 2.27 -3.10 -14.18
CA ALA A 121 2.77 -4.35 -13.63
C ALA A 121 3.64 -4.22 -12.36
N ASN A 122 3.81 -3.03 -11.76
CA ASN A 122 4.77 -2.80 -10.69
C ASN A 122 4.14 -2.58 -9.32
N SER A 123 2.81 -2.44 -9.21
CA SER A 123 2.14 -2.27 -7.91
C SER A 123 2.52 -3.36 -6.90
N GLY A 124 2.88 -2.93 -5.69
CA GLY A 124 3.37 -3.82 -4.62
C GLY A 124 4.85 -4.19 -4.74
N GLY A 125 5.59 -3.60 -5.69
CA GLY A 125 7.05 -3.71 -5.77
C GLY A 125 7.74 -2.90 -4.68
N LEU A 126 9.03 -3.14 -4.49
CA LEU A 126 9.88 -2.42 -3.56
C LEU A 126 10.94 -1.61 -4.33
N TYR A 127 10.88 -0.31 -4.19
CA TYR A 127 11.81 0.64 -4.82
C TYR A 127 12.57 1.43 -3.74
N GLU A 128 13.80 1.80 -3.98
CA GLU A 128 14.58 2.69 -3.12
C GLU A 128 14.89 4.00 -3.84
N THR A 129 14.16 5.04 -3.46
CA THR A 129 14.30 6.38 -4.05
C THR A 129 15.57 7.05 -3.55
N ASN A 130 16.31 7.65 -4.48
CA ASN A 130 17.65 8.20 -4.26
C ASN A 130 18.64 7.18 -3.64
N GLY A 131 18.45 5.90 -4.03
CA GLY A 131 19.28 4.77 -3.65
C GLY A 131 19.47 3.81 -4.82
N ARG A 132 19.16 2.53 -4.62
CA ARG A 132 19.40 1.45 -5.59
C ARG A 132 18.34 1.29 -6.68
N ALA A 133 17.30 2.12 -6.71
CA ALA A 133 16.14 1.96 -7.57
C ALA A 133 15.33 0.68 -7.24
N TRP A 134 15.03 -0.19 -8.20
CA TRP A 134 14.29 -1.42 -7.93
C TRP A 134 15.08 -2.38 -7.03
N VAL A 135 14.56 -2.60 -5.80
CA VAL A 135 15.06 -3.62 -4.88
C VAL A 135 14.38 -4.95 -5.16
N VAL A 136 13.05 -4.93 -5.34
CA VAL A 136 12.27 -6.08 -5.78
C VAL A 136 11.21 -5.62 -6.77
N GLN A 137 11.28 -6.11 -7.99
CA GLN A 137 10.25 -5.90 -9.00
C GLN A 137 9.37 -7.17 -9.06
N PRO A 138 8.07 -7.08 -8.73
CA PRO A 138 7.22 -8.27 -8.69
C PRO A 138 6.99 -8.82 -10.11
N PRO A 139 6.80 -10.14 -10.27
CA PRO A 139 6.35 -10.70 -11.54
C PRO A 139 5.00 -10.10 -11.98
N ALA A 140 4.88 -9.70 -13.25
CA ALA A 140 3.68 -9.06 -13.79
C ALA A 140 2.40 -9.88 -13.55
N GLU A 141 2.47 -11.22 -13.69
CA GLU A 141 1.34 -12.11 -13.42
C GLU A 141 0.89 -12.11 -11.96
N LEU A 142 1.83 -11.89 -11.03
CA LEU A 142 1.51 -11.76 -9.62
C LEU A 142 0.76 -10.46 -9.34
N VAL A 143 1.22 -9.35 -9.93
CA VAL A 143 0.56 -8.04 -9.81
C VAL A 143 -0.83 -8.08 -10.41
N LYS A 144 -0.98 -8.64 -11.62
CA LYS A 144 -2.27 -8.80 -12.29
C LYS A 144 -3.30 -9.59 -11.46
N LYS A 145 -2.82 -10.57 -10.68
CA LYS A 145 -3.66 -11.35 -9.76
C LYS A 145 -4.05 -10.55 -8.50
N ALA A 146 -3.14 -9.71 -8.02
CA ALA A 146 -3.29 -9.00 -6.74
C ALA A 146 -3.94 -7.62 -6.88
N PHE A 147 -3.52 -6.82 -7.87
CA PHE A 147 -3.94 -5.44 -8.03
C PHE A 147 -5.31 -5.30 -8.69
N LYS A 148 -6.13 -4.39 -8.19
CA LYS A 148 -7.47 -4.05 -8.70
C LYS A 148 -7.47 -2.60 -9.19
N PRO A 149 -7.27 -2.36 -10.50
CA PRO A 149 -7.22 -1.01 -11.05
C PRO A 149 -8.51 -0.21 -10.79
N GLY A 150 -8.36 1.03 -10.34
CA GLY A 150 -9.48 1.95 -10.08
C GLY A 150 -10.36 1.58 -8.88
N GLU A 151 -10.05 0.49 -8.16
CA GLU A 151 -10.73 0.08 -6.94
C GLU A 151 -9.88 0.36 -5.69
N TRP A 152 -10.50 0.21 -4.52
CA TRP A 152 -9.75 0.21 -3.26
C TRP A 152 -8.92 -1.07 -3.15
N ASN A 153 -7.62 -0.89 -2.97
CA ASN A 153 -6.65 -1.95 -2.71
C ASN A 153 -6.12 -1.81 -1.29
N GLU A 154 -5.82 -2.92 -0.65
CA GLU A 154 -5.12 -2.94 0.62
C GLU A 154 -3.65 -3.24 0.40
N MET A 155 -2.79 -2.44 1.00
CA MET A 155 -1.35 -2.67 1.07
C MET A 155 -0.95 -2.89 2.52
N VAL A 156 -0.09 -3.88 2.77
CA VAL A 156 0.57 -4.09 4.05
C VAL A 156 2.06 -4.09 3.84
N VAL A 157 2.78 -3.36 4.68
CA VAL A 157 4.25 -3.34 4.67
C VAL A 157 4.73 -3.73 6.06
N SER A 158 5.58 -4.75 6.12
CA SER A 158 6.35 -5.11 7.33
C SER A 158 7.81 -4.77 7.11
N ALA A 159 8.42 -4.06 8.05
CA ALA A 159 9.85 -3.81 8.08
C ALA A 159 10.36 -4.04 9.50
N LYS A 160 11.28 -5.02 9.66
CA LYS A 160 11.93 -5.39 10.93
C LYS A 160 13.42 -5.56 10.68
N GLY A 161 14.24 -4.65 11.21
CA GLY A 161 15.64 -4.60 10.81
C GLY A 161 15.76 -4.49 9.28
N GLY A 162 16.57 -5.33 8.65
CA GLY A 162 16.73 -5.40 7.19
C GLY A 162 15.69 -6.26 6.47
N ASP A 163 14.75 -6.86 7.19
CA ASP A 163 13.71 -7.71 6.59
C ASP A 163 12.50 -6.85 6.20
N ILE A 164 12.19 -6.80 4.91
CA ILE A 164 11.08 -6.00 4.37
C ILE A 164 10.18 -6.91 3.55
N THR A 165 8.88 -6.81 3.76
CA THR A 165 7.88 -7.55 2.97
C THR A 165 6.70 -6.64 2.64
N VAL A 166 6.21 -6.75 1.41
CA VAL A 166 5.03 -6.03 0.91
C VAL A 166 3.98 -7.04 0.48
N TRP A 167 2.74 -6.80 0.91
CA TRP A 167 1.55 -7.53 0.46
C TRP A 167 0.58 -6.55 -0.21
N LEU A 168 -0.02 -6.99 -1.29
CA LEU A 168 -1.08 -6.29 -2.01
C LEU A 168 -2.32 -7.20 -2.06
N ASN A 169 -3.43 -6.74 -1.47
CA ASN A 169 -4.68 -7.50 -1.35
C ASN A 169 -4.47 -8.94 -0.81
N GLY A 170 -3.56 -9.08 0.17
CA GLY A 170 -3.25 -10.37 0.80
C GLY A 170 -2.22 -11.22 0.06
N VAL A 171 -1.77 -10.81 -1.13
CA VAL A 171 -0.74 -11.50 -1.91
C VAL A 171 0.62 -10.87 -1.59
N LYS A 172 1.61 -11.68 -1.19
CA LYS A 172 2.99 -11.21 -1.01
C LYS A 172 3.60 -10.90 -2.37
N THR A 173 3.90 -9.61 -2.63
CA THR A 173 4.38 -9.11 -3.91
C THR A 173 5.86 -8.79 -3.90
N ALA A 174 6.43 -8.44 -2.76
CA ALA A 174 7.86 -8.23 -2.60
C ALA A 174 8.34 -8.73 -1.24
N GLU A 175 9.55 -9.27 -1.21
CA GLU A 175 10.25 -9.66 0.01
C GLU A 175 11.76 -9.53 -0.19
N VAL A 176 12.43 -8.94 0.80
CA VAL A 176 13.89 -8.91 0.90
C VAL A 176 14.31 -9.20 2.32
N LYS A 177 15.43 -9.89 2.49
CA LYS A 177 16.01 -10.26 3.79
C LYS A 177 17.35 -9.59 3.98
N ASN A 178 17.63 -9.16 5.22
CA ASN A 178 18.90 -8.53 5.60
C ASN A 178 19.30 -7.37 4.68
N ASP A 179 18.34 -6.56 4.24
CA ASP A 179 18.59 -5.40 3.40
C ASP A 179 19.49 -4.39 4.13
N PRO A 180 20.59 -3.92 3.51
CA PRO A 180 21.53 -3.00 4.15
C PRO A 180 21.06 -1.54 4.15
N GLY A 181 19.89 -1.25 3.60
CA GLY A 181 19.38 0.11 3.48
C GLY A 181 18.96 0.74 4.80
N ARG A 182 18.31 1.88 4.71
CA ARG A 182 17.88 2.68 5.87
C ARG A 182 16.97 1.88 6.81
N LEU A 183 17.23 1.99 8.13
CA LEU A 183 16.49 1.24 9.16
C LEU A 183 15.36 2.03 9.82
N GLU A 184 15.32 3.38 9.69
CA GLU A 184 14.29 4.24 10.28
C GLU A 184 14.03 5.48 9.45
N GLY A 185 12.91 6.15 9.67
CA GLY A 185 12.50 7.38 9.01
C GLY A 185 10.99 7.55 9.00
N HIS A 186 10.52 8.54 8.26
CA HIS A 186 9.11 8.89 8.15
C HIS A 186 8.35 7.92 7.23
N PHE A 187 7.02 7.94 7.31
CA PHE A 187 6.14 7.49 6.22
C PHE A 187 5.83 8.65 5.29
N ALA A 188 5.52 8.36 4.02
CA ALA A 188 5.02 9.37 3.11
C ALA A 188 4.11 8.78 2.03
N LEU A 189 3.18 9.60 1.54
CA LEU A 189 2.33 9.36 0.39
C LEU A 189 2.83 10.23 -0.76
N GLN A 190 2.81 9.72 -2.00
CA GLN A 190 3.45 10.40 -3.15
C GLN A 190 2.44 10.92 -4.17
N LEU A 191 2.78 12.08 -4.76
CA LEU A 191 2.33 12.56 -6.06
C LEU A 191 3.53 12.64 -7.00
N HIS A 192 3.57 11.76 -8.01
CA HIS A 192 4.69 11.66 -8.93
C HIS A 192 4.85 12.91 -9.81
N GLY A 193 6.08 13.39 -10.00
CA GLY A 193 6.40 14.54 -10.85
C GLY A 193 6.06 14.31 -12.33
N GLY A 194 5.59 15.35 -13.02
CA GLY A 194 5.37 15.31 -14.46
C GLY A 194 4.20 14.43 -14.95
N ASN A 195 3.31 14.02 -14.06
CA ASN A 195 2.12 13.24 -14.38
C ASN A 195 0.86 13.91 -13.86
N ASP A 196 -0.25 13.73 -14.57
CA ASP A 196 -1.56 13.95 -13.98
C ASP A 196 -1.83 12.91 -12.92
N MET A 197 -2.19 13.35 -11.71
CA MET A 197 -2.35 12.50 -10.55
C MET A 197 -3.74 12.63 -9.94
N LEU A 198 -4.34 11.48 -9.64
CA LEU A 198 -5.47 11.35 -8.73
C LEU A 198 -5.32 10.04 -7.97
N VAL A 199 -4.97 10.13 -6.71
CA VAL A 199 -4.79 8.98 -5.81
C VAL A 199 -5.49 9.26 -4.48
N MET A 200 -6.03 8.23 -3.87
CA MET A 200 -6.75 8.32 -2.60
C MET A 200 -6.18 7.32 -1.61
N PHE A 201 -6.13 7.70 -0.33
CA PHE A 201 -5.65 6.87 0.78
C PHE A 201 -6.60 6.94 1.96
N LYS A 202 -6.75 5.84 2.67
CA LYS A 202 -7.50 5.77 3.93
C LYS A 202 -7.09 4.58 4.77
N ASP A 203 -7.65 4.48 5.97
CA ASP A 203 -7.43 3.38 6.91
C ASP A 203 -5.93 3.11 7.10
N ILE A 204 -5.13 4.19 7.31
CA ILE A 204 -3.69 4.08 7.54
C ILE A 204 -3.49 3.73 9.01
N GLU A 205 -3.00 2.52 9.28
CA GLU A 205 -2.91 1.96 10.62
C GLU A 205 -1.58 1.24 10.84
N ILE A 206 -1.07 1.31 12.06
CA ILE A 206 0.13 0.57 12.50
C ILE A 206 -0.26 -0.52 13.49
N LEU A 207 0.41 -1.67 13.39
CA LEU A 207 0.21 -2.78 14.32
C LEU A 207 1.06 -2.55 15.56
N GLU A 208 0.44 -2.44 16.72
CA GLU A 208 1.13 -2.54 17.99
C GLU A 208 1.28 -4.02 18.40
N PRO A 209 2.44 -4.42 18.92
CA PRO A 209 2.61 -5.76 19.46
C PRO A 209 1.53 -6.06 20.51
N ALA A 210 1.03 -7.30 20.54
CA ALA A 210 0.17 -7.72 21.65
C ALA A 210 0.92 -7.55 22.96
N VAL A 211 0.32 -6.85 23.92
CA VAL A 211 0.85 -6.75 25.29
C VAL A 211 0.82 -8.20 25.86
N GLN A 212 2.00 -8.74 26.16
CA GLN A 212 2.14 -10.05 26.81
C GLN A 212 1.71 -9.97 28.27
#